data_d7395038491ffd2e904375f34abecc12
#
_entry.id   d7395038491ffd2e904375f34abecc12
#
_cell.length_a   1.000
_cell.length_b   1.000
_cell.length_c   1.000
_cell.angle_alpha   90.00
_cell.angle_beta   90.00
_cell.angle_gamma   90.00
#
_symmetry.space_group_name_H-M   'P 1'
#
loop_
_entity.id
_entity.type
_entity.pdbx_description
1 polymer ?
#
loop_
_entity_poly.entity_id
_entity_poly.type
_entity_poly.pdbx_seq_one_letter_code
_entity_poly.pdbx_strand_id
1 'polypeptide(L)'
;MASRRKATAHPKRAHTAVCDIEPAGSALLIARIWSGRTLADKAEEYTRYLCEAGVRKMAAIPGNRGIQMVRRVGAELADFQVLSYWDSLEAIRRFAGEDYEKVHHLPRDPEYMVGSEPTVRHFELLVNYWPGG
;
A
#
# COMPACT_ATOMS: atom_id res chain seq x y z
N MET A 1 20.14 6.27 -18.03
CA MET A 1 20.37 6.46 -17.66
C MET A 1 20.79 6.40 -16.74
N ALA A 2 21.03 6.28 -16.67
CA ALA A 2 21.39 6.32 -15.96
C ALA A 2 21.97 6.37 -15.09
N SER A 3 22.26 6.36 -14.76
CA SER A 3 22.70 6.49 -14.03
C SER A 3 23.12 6.89 -13.22
N ARG A 4 23.25 7.11 -12.93
CA ARG A 4 23.52 7.59 -12.28
C ARG A 4 23.97 7.99 -11.38
N ARG A 5 24.08 8.23 -10.90
CA ARG A 5 24.49 8.76 -10.12
C ARG A 5 24.96 8.26 -9.20
N LYS A 6 25.42 8.06 -8.51
CA LYS A 6 25.89 7.67 -7.67
C LYS A 6 25.76 8.12 -6.61
N ALA A 7 25.44 8.12 -6.34
CA ALA A 7 25.13 8.46 -5.41
C ALA A 7 25.77 8.85 -4.46
N THR A 8 26.06 9.00 -4.15
CA THR A 8 26.70 9.38 -3.40
C THR A 8 26.37 9.73 -2.33
N ALA A 9 26.37 9.64 -1.83
CA ALA A 9 26.15 9.72 -0.80
C ALA A 9 26.14 10.73 0.12
N HIS A 10 25.30 11.06 0.81
CA HIS A 10 25.22 12.08 1.67
C HIS A 10 24.58 11.59 2.85
N PRO A 11 25.22 10.88 3.57
CA PRO A 11 24.64 10.12 4.60
C PRO A 11 23.97 10.86 5.65
N LYS A 12 24.33 12.05 5.91
CA LYS A 12 23.70 12.62 7.01
C LYS A 12 22.41 13.20 6.77
N ARG A 13 21.93 13.23 5.63
CA ARG A 13 20.66 13.82 5.41
C ARG A 13 19.68 12.77 5.24
N ALA A 14 19.46 11.98 6.12
CA ALA A 14 18.73 10.78 5.93
C ALA A 14 17.35 10.96 5.38
N HIS A 15 16.65 11.99 5.75
CA HIS A 15 15.30 12.06 5.28
C HIS A 15 15.08 13.10 4.23
N THR A 16 16.14 13.54 3.58
CA THR A 16 15.96 14.46 2.50
C THR A 16 15.77 13.67 1.22
N ALA A 17 15.67 14.34 0.13
CA ALA A 17 15.44 13.70 -1.14
C ALA A 17 16.52 12.71 -1.46
N VAL A 18 16.17 11.49 -1.74
CA VAL A 18 17.14 10.44 -2.00
C VAL A 18 17.50 10.34 -3.46
N CYS A 19 16.75 10.97 -4.35
CA CYS A 19 17.06 10.95 -5.77
C CYS A 19 16.73 12.30 -6.37
N ASP A 20 17.04 13.33 -5.63
CA ASP A 20 16.79 14.71 -6.05
C ASP A 20 15.34 15.04 -6.24
N ILE A 21 14.47 14.26 -5.64
CA ILE A 21 13.05 14.54 -5.67
C ILE A 21 12.58 14.57 -4.22
N GLU A 22 11.98 15.67 -3.85
CA GLU A 22 11.51 15.83 -2.48
C GLU A 22 10.36 14.89 -2.18
N PRO A 23 10.28 14.36 -0.98
CA PRO A 23 9.13 13.58 -0.58
C PRO A 23 7.88 14.44 -0.61
N ALA A 24 6.77 13.82 -0.81
CA ALA A 24 5.51 14.54 -0.82
C ALA A 24 5.24 15.11 0.56
N GLY A 25 4.89 16.37 0.60
CA GLY A 25 4.54 17.01 1.84
C GLY A 25 5.74 17.26 2.72
N SER A 26 5.48 17.80 3.88
CA SER A 26 6.55 18.19 4.77
C SER A 26 6.96 17.07 5.72
N ALA A 27 6.19 16.03 5.82
CA ALA A 27 6.47 14.91 6.68
C ALA A 27 6.40 13.63 5.89
N LEU A 28 7.16 12.65 6.32
CA LEU A 28 7.12 11.36 5.64
C LEU A 28 5.83 10.64 5.98
N LEU A 29 5.25 10.05 4.97
CA LEU A 29 4.07 9.23 5.14
C LEU A 29 4.49 7.79 5.36
N ILE A 30 3.58 6.99 5.89
CA ILE A 30 3.81 5.57 6.07
C ILE A 30 3.05 4.85 4.99
N ALA A 31 3.74 3.99 4.25
CA ALA A 31 3.13 3.14 3.24
C ALA A 31 2.80 1.80 3.87
N ARG A 32 1.57 1.36 3.71
CA ARG A 32 1.10 0.08 4.22
C ARG A 32 0.76 -0.79 3.02
N ILE A 33 1.34 -1.98 2.95
CA ILE A 33 1.17 -2.86 1.80
C ILE A 33 0.56 -4.18 2.23
N TRP A 34 -0.59 -4.47 1.66
CA TRP A 34 -1.31 -5.71 1.87
C TRP A 34 -1.27 -6.53 0.59
N SER A 35 -1.18 -7.84 0.69
CA SER A 35 -1.13 -8.73 -0.47
C SER A 35 -2.10 -9.89 -0.27
N GLY A 36 -2.76 -10.27 -1.36
CA GLY A 36 -3.65 -11.42 -1.32
C GLY A 36 -3.77 -12.03 -2.70
N ARG A 37 -4.37 -13.20 -2.77
CA ARG A 37 -4.43 -13.98 -4.01
C ARG A 37 -5.77 -14.67 -4.14
N THR A 38 -6.30 -14.68 -5.35
CA THR A 38 -7.55 -15.37 -5.65
C THR A 38 -7.33 -16.29 -6.86
N LEU A 39 -8.33 -17.09 -7.18
CA LEU A 39 -8.33 -17.75 -8.47
C LEU A 39 -8.56 -16.70 -9.54
N ALA A 40 -8.00 -16.95 -10.72
CA ALA A 40 -8.09 -15.97 -11.80
C ALA A 40 -9.53 -15.65 -12.19
N ASP A 41 -10.39 -16.65 -12.17
CA ASP A 41 -11.78 -16.44 -12.59
C ASP A 41 -12.61 -15.70 -11.54
N LYS A 42 -12.04 -15.44 -10.38
CA LYS A 42 -12.72 -14.65 -9.36
C LYS A 42 -12.17 -13.23 -9.28
N ALA A 43 -11.20 -12.91 -10.12
CA ALA A 43 -10.50 -11.64 -9.99
C ALA A 43 -11.40 -10.42 -10.18
N GLU A 44 -12.32 -10.47 -11.13
CA GLU A 44 -13.19 -9.32 -11.35
C GLU A 44 -14.14 -9.09 -10.19
N GLU A 45 -14.72 -10.17 -9.71
CA GLU A 45 -15.62 -10.07 -8.57
C GLU A 45 -14.90 -9.55 -7.34
N TYR A 46 -13.72 -10.10 -7.10
CA TYR A 46 -12.96 -9.69 -5.92
C TYR A 46 -12.48 -8.25 -6.03
N THR A 47 -12.15 -7.80 -7.24
CA THR A 47 -11.78 -6.41 -7.43
C THR A 47 -12.89 -5.48 -6.95
N ARG A 48 -14.12 -5.76 -7.33
CA ARG A 48 -15.23 -4.93 -6.92
C ARG A 48 -15.45 -5.00 -5.42
N TYR A 49 -15.38 -6.19 -4.88
CA TYR A 49 -15.57 -6.37 -3.44
C TYR A 49 -14.48 -5.64 -2.64
N LEU A 50 -13.23 -5.81 -3.05
CA LEU A 50 -12.12 -5.18 -2.36
C LEU A 50 -12.22 -3.66 -2.42
N CYS A 51 -12.66 -3.14 -3.54
CA CYS A 51 -12.84 -1.72 -3.67
C CYS A 51 -13.91 -1.20 -2.72
N GLU A 52 -15.04 -1.86 -2.67
CA GLU A 52 -16.15 -1.37 -1.87
C GLU A 52 -15.98 -1.63 -0.38
N ALA A 53 -15.51 -2.80 -0.03
CA ALA A 53 -15.40 -3.15 1.38
C ALA A 53 -14.10 -2.71 2.00
N GLY A 54 -13.04 -2.63 1.21
CA GLY A 54 -11.72 -2.31 1.74
C GLY A 54 -11.28 -0.90 1.44
N VAL A 55 -11.16 -0.57 0.15
CA VAL A 55 -10.60 0.71 -0.25
C VAL A 55 -11.46 1.87 0.23
N ARG A 56 -12.76 1.79 0.04
CA ARG A 56 -13.65 2.85 0.50
C ARG A 56 -13.59 3.06 2.00
N LYS A 57 -13.49 1.96 2.74
CA LYS A 57 -13.42 2.06 4.18
C LYS A 57 -12.15 2.77 4.61
N MET A 58 -11.01 2.41 4.00
CA MET A 58 -9.76 3.07 4.33
C MET A 58 -9.78 4.54 3.96
N ALA A 59 -10.39 4.86 2.83
CA ALA A 59 -10.41 6.23 2.35
C ALA A 59 -11.17 7.16 3.30
N ALA A 60 -12.08 6.61 4.07
CA ALA A 60 -12.87 7.40 5.02
C ALA A 60 -12.16 7.63 6.36
N ILE A 61 -11.03 6.98 6.60
CA ILE A 61 -10.35 7.11 7.87
C ILE A 61 -9.49 8.38 7.90
N PRO A 62 -9.65 9.21 8.92
CA PRO A 62 -8.79 10.39 9.03
C PRO A 62 -7.33 9.98 9.10
N GLY A 63 -6.50 10.63 8.33
CA GLY A 63 -5.08 10.31 8.26
C GLY A 63 -4.71 9.46 7.07
N ASN A 64 -5.68 8.94 6.33
CA ASN A 64 -5.38 8.27 5.08
C ASN A 64 -5.06 9.32 4.03
N ARG A 65 -3.95 9.14 3.31
CA ARG A 65 -3.48 10.12 2.34
C ARG A 65 -3.44 9.58 0.92
N GLY A 66 -3.87 8.38 0.72
CA GLY A 66 -3.92 7.82 -0.63
C GLY A 66 -4.01 6.32 -0.60
N ILE A 67 -4.53 5.76 -1.66
CA ILE A 67 -4.69 4.31 -1.78
C ILE A 67 -4.49 3.93 -3.24
N GLN A 68 -3.80 2.83 -3.46
CA GLN A 68 -3.68 2.25 -4.79
C GLN A 68 -3.97 0.77 -4.67
N MET A 69 -4.69 0.24 -5.63
CA MET A 69 -4.94 -1.18 -5.70
C MET A 69 -4.41 -1.67 -7.02
N VAL A 70 -3.55 -2.66 -6.99
CA VAL A 70 -2.97 -3.22 -8.21
C VAL A 70 -3.23 -4.71 -8.25
N ARG A 71 -3.25 -5.27 -9.45
CA ARG A 71 -3.44 -6.70 -9.58
C ARG A 71 -2.73 -7.22 -10.82
N ARG A 72 -2.42 -8.49 -10.77
CA ARG A 72 -1.88 -9.20 -11.93
C ARG A 72 -2.67 -10.50 -12.06
N VAL A 73 -3.29 -10.71 -13.22
CA VAL A 73 -4.10 -11.91 -13.43
C VAL A 73 -3.32 -12.86 -14.32
N GLY A 74 -3.05 -14.04 -13.81
CA GLY A 74 -2.39 -15.08 -14.58
C GLY A 74 -3.40 -16.08 -15.11
N ALA A 75 -2.90 -17.23 -15.56
CA ALA A 75 -3.78 -18.24 -16.12
C ALA A 75 -4.68 -18.86 -15.07
N GLU A 76 -4.19 -19.06 -13.87
CA GLU A 76 -4.95 -19.72 -12.82
C GLU A 76 -5.16 -18.89 -11.58
N LEU A 77 -4.24 -17.98 -11.30
CA LEU A 77 -4.28 -17.19 -10.07
C LEU A 77 -4.20 -15.71 -10.39
N ALA A 78 -4.73 -14.91 -9.49
CA ALA A 78 -4.62 -13.47 -9.57
C ALA A 78 -3.99 -12.97 -8.27
N ASP A 79 -3.03 -12.07 -8.40
CA ASP A 79 -2.36 -11.47 -7.26
C ASP A 79 -2.83 -10.04 -7.11
N PHE A 80 -3.15 -9.67 -5.88
CA PHE A 80 -3.61 -8.33 -5.56
C PHE A 80 -2.70 -7.71 -4.53
N GLN A 81 -2.50 -6.39 -4.64
CA GLN A 81 -1.87 -5.63 -3.58
C GLN A 81 -2.65 -4.36 -3.37
N VAL A 82 -2.76 -3.95 -2.12
CA VAL A 82 -3.32 -2.66 -1.78
C VAL A 82 -2.23 -1.88 -1.06
N LEU A 83 -1.90 -0.73 -1.63
CA LEU A 83 -0.92 0.16 -1.06
C LEU A 83 -1.68 1.36 -0.53
N SER A 84 -1.51 1.64 0.75
CA SER A 84 -2.20 2.78 1.36
C SER A 84 -1.19 3.63 2.09
N TYR A 85 -1.46 4.92 2.17
CA TYR A 85 -0.52 5.90 2.69
C TYR A 85 -1.16 6.66 3.81
N TRP A 86 -0.42 6.86 4.90
CA TRP A 86 -0.99 7.32 6.15
C TRP A 86 -0.10 8.34 6.83
N ASP A 87 -0.73 9.28 7.52
CA ASP A 87 -0.01 10.30 8.28
C ASP A 87 0.80 9.72 9.43
N SER A 88 0.31 8.65 10.05
CA SER A 88 0.91 8.17 11.28
C SER A 88 0.47 6.75 11.56
N LEU A 89 1.17 6.11 12.49
CA LEU A 89 0.75 4.80 12.96
C LEU A 89 -0.57 4.86 13.68
N GLU A 90 -0.84 5.98 14.33
CA GLU A 90 -2.10 6.15 15.01
C GLU A 90 -3.27 6.09 14.03
N ALA A 91 -3.11 6.72 12.88
CA ALA A 91 -4.15 6.66 11.85
C ALA A 91 -4.34 5.23 11.36
N ILE A 92 -3.25 4.49 11.20
CA ILE A 92 -3.34 3.11 10.78
C ILE A 92 -4.09 2.28 11.83
N ARG A 93 -3.86 2.55 13.11
CA ARG A 93 -4.57 1.82 14.16
C ARG A 93 -6.07 2.09 14.14
N ARG A 94 -6.48 3.27 13.71
CA ARG A 94 -7.90 3.55 13.58
C ARG A 94 -8.57 2.64 12.57
N PHE A 95 -7.83 2.23 11.57
CA PHE A 95 -8.36 1.33 10.56
C PHE A 95 -8.15 -0.13 10.94
N ALA A 96 -6.94 -0.49 11.36
CA ALA A 96 -6.54 -1.88 11.50
C ALA A 96 -6.52 -2.38 12.95
N GLY A 97 -6.66 -1.48 13.94
CA GLY A 97 -6.61 -1.89 15.32
C GLY A 97 -5.21 -1.93 15.88
N GLU A 98 -5.07 -2.35 17.13
CA GLU A 98 -3.77 -2.36 17.78
C GLU A 98 -2.81 -3.34 17.13
N ASP A 99 -3.32 -4.45 16.62
CA ASP A 99 -2.48 -5.43 15.94
C ASP A 99 -2.40 -5.12 14.47
N TYR A 100 -1.98 -3.92 14.15
CA TYR A 100 -2.05 -3.44 12.77
C TYR A 100 -1.10 -4.15 11.82
N GLU A 101 -0.13 -4.89 12.34
CA GLU A 101 0.77 -5.64 11.48
C GLU A 101 0.19 -6.98 11.04
N LYS A 102 -0.86 -7.43 11.71
CA LYS A 102 -1.52 -8.64 11.28
C LYS A 102 -2.48 -8.35 10.16
N VAL A 103 -2.65 -9.32 9.27
CA VAL A 103 -3.62 -9.16 8.23
C VAL A 103 -5.01 -9.35 8.84
N HIS A 104 -5.93 -8.46 8.49
CA HIS A 104 -7.30 -8.54 8.95
C HIS A 104 -8.17 -8.71 7.71
N HIS A 105 -8.75 -9.88 7.56
CA HIS A 105 -9.52 -10.17 6.37
C HIS A 105 -10.87 -9.48 6.42
N LEU A 106 -11.35 -9.11 5.25
CA LEU A 106 -12.70 -8.61 5.11
C LEU A 106 -13.66 -9.79 5.28
N PRO A 107 -14.92 -9.52 5.65
CA PRO A 107 -15.85 -10.62 5.97
C PRO A 107 -16.00 -11.66 4.88
N ARG A 108 -15.96 -11.27 3.61
CA ARG A 108 -16.14 -12.23 2.54
C ARG A 108 -14.84 -12.68 1.90
N ASP A 109 -13.68 -12.29 2.45
CA ASP A 109 -12.41 -12.73 1.93
C ASP A 109 -12.31 -14.25 1.82
N PRO A 110 -12.79 -15.04 2.79
CA PRO A 110 -12.69 -16.49 2.65
C PRO A 110 -13.39 -17.08 1.44
N GLU A 111 -14.36 -16.36 0.87
CA GLU A 111 -15.04 -16.84 -0.33
C GLU A 111 -14.15 -16.69 -1.56
N TYR A 112 -13.17 -15.82 -1.52
CA TYR A 112 -12.37 -15.50 -2.69
C TYR A 112 -10.91 -15.87 -2.56
N MET A 113 -10.34 -15.69 -1.36
CA MET A 113 -8.89 -15.76 -1.24
C MET A 113 -8.38 -17.17 -1.13
N VAL A 114 -7.32 -17.46 -1.87
CA VAL A 114 -6.65 -18.75 -1.78
C VAL A 114 -5.26 -18.58 -1.17
N GLY A 115 -4.89 -17.36 -0.79
CA GLY A 115 -3.63 -17.12 -0.12
C GLY A 115 -3.45 -15.67 0.19
N SER A 116 -2.67 -15.37 1.21
CA SER A 116 -2.32 -14.01 1.54
C SER A 116 -1.07 -14.05 2.41
N GLU A 117 -0.40 -12.90 2.49
CA GLU A 117 0.69 -12.77 3.44
C GLU A 117 0.08 -12.74 4.83
N PRO A 118 0.73 -13.37 5.80
CA PRO A 118 0.19 -13.37 7.17
C PRO A 118 0.27 -12.01 7.83
N THR A 119 1.14 -11.14 7.35
CA THR A 119 1.29 -9.82 7.93
C THR A 119 1.24 -8.76 6.86
N VAL A 120 0.95 -7.55 7.27
CA VAL A 120 0.96 -6.39 6.40
C VAL A 120 2.25 -5.65 6.69
N ARG A 121 2.89 -5.12 5.66
CA ARG A 121 4.19 -4.48 5.85
C ARG A 121 4.04 -2.97 5.79
N HIS A 122 4.87 -2.30 6.58
CA HIS A 122 4.84 -0.84 6.67
C HIS A 122 6.22 -0.29 6.35
N PHE A 123 6.25 0.78 5.58
CA PHE A 123 7.49 1.38 5.10
C PHE A 123 7.37 2.89 5.19
N GLU A 124 8.50 3.56 5.25
CA GLU A 124 8.52 5.01 5.09
C GLU A 124 8.40 5.32 3.60
N LEU A 125 7.56 6.27 3.25
CA LEU A 125 7.45 6.70 1.86
C LEU A 125 8.48 7.79 1.63
N LEU A 126 9.50 7.50 0.87
CA LEU A 126 10.60 8.43 0.69
C LEU A 126 10.45 9.34 -0.51
N VAL A 127 9.82 8.86 -1.57
CA VAL A 127 9.64 9.65 -2.78
C VAL A 127 8.25 9.39 -3.33
N ASN A 128 7.56 10.44 -3.70
CA ASN A 128 6.24 10.34 -4.30
C ASN A 128 6.15 11.39 -5.40
N TYR A 129 6.40 10.98 -6.62
CA TYR A 129 6.44 11.89 -7.76
C TYR A 129 5.42 11.48 -8.82
N TRP A 130 4.52 12.37 -9.13
CA TRP A 130 3.54 12.19 -10.20
C TRP A 130 3.61 13.43 -11.08
N PRO A 131 4.13 13.33 -12.31
CA PRO A 131 4.20 14.52 -13.17
C PRO A 131 2.80 15.03 -13.43
N GLY A 132 2.63 16.32 -13.27
CA GLY A 132 1.34 16.93 -13.54
C GLY A 132 0.30 16.76 -12.46
N GLY A 133 0.65 16.14 -11.34
CA GLY A 133 -0.37 15.94 -10.31
C GLY A 133 0.13 15.84 -8.91
#